data_e4324c3a303b3d922f190989d61a4c73
#
_entry.id   e4324c3a303b3d922f190989d61a4c73
#
_cell.length_a   1.000
_cell.length_b   1.000
_cell.length_c   1.000
_cell.angle_alpha   90.00
_cell.angle_beta   90.00
_cell.angle_gamma   90.00
#
_symmetry.space_group_name_H-M   'P 1'
#
loop_
_entity.id
_entity.type
_entity.pdbx_description
1 polymer ?
#
loop_
_entity_poly.entity_id
_entity_poly.type
_entity_poly.pdbx_seq_one_letter_code
_entity_poly.pdbx_strand_id
1 'polypeptide(L)'
;MNLFNDILDNAEPSTVNHLAAKHSADPLLLGKYRNSSSVHSAQCAPEILTRKTGRVLRYLASLGVLKEAGRDTFTSTRYTSNLARPEIQAGLYVYFDMCNPTYQEMPRYLAEIGYQNPTSFTDGIFQRAHKTDLHTFAFVHGDPVRSAHFNHFMKAQRGSQPKCFDLYPFDEESKGWPSDQPLFVDVGGGAGYQTVSFLERFPNLPGRVVLQDLPEPIEDAKSVVPENVERMAHNFFEPQPVIGKKQRKSCCYRDWSGTDWKTGAKYYYLRMILHDHTDENSIKILSNLVPALGEDSLILLDEMVLPSQRVDEASTQHDLTMMTFHSSMERSEEQWAKLVGAVGLKIKKVVPYAPGYNLGVVVCGL
;
A
#
# COMPACT_ATOMS: atom_id res chain seq x y z
N MET A 1 -3.37 19.54 13.97
CA MET A 1 -2.66 20.84 13.83
C MET A 1 -1.73 20.78 12.63
N ASN A 2 -1.85 21.70 11.69
CA ASN A 2 -0.99 21.75 10.50
C ASN A 2 0.30 22.57 10.76
N LEU A 3 0.94 22.27 11.87
CA LEU A 3 2.02 23.06 12.46
C LEU A 3 3.22 23.25 11.52
N PHE A 4 3.61 22.22 10.78
CA PHE A 4 4.76 22.28 9.89
C PHE A 4 4.51 23.19 8.69
N ASN A 5 3.32 23.13 8.09
CA ASN A 5 2.96 24.02 6.98
C ASN A 5 2.91 25.48 7.44
N ASP A 6 2.36 25.73 8.63
CA ASP A 6 2.28 27.08 9.17
C ASP A 6 3.63 27.71 9.43
N ILE A 7 4.64 26.92 9.82
CA ILE A 7 6.01 27.40 9.99
C ILE A 7 6.71 27.60 8.64
N LEU A 8 6.39 26.77 7.65
CA LEU A 8 6.93 26.91 6.29
C LEU A 8 6.38 28.11 5.54
N ASP A 9 5.09 28.37 5.68
CA ASP A 9 4.40 29.44 4.96
C ASP A 9 4.75 30.85 5.48
N ASN A 10 5.38 30.93 6.66
CA ASN A 10 5.82 32.20 7.23
C ASN A 10 7.24 32.55 6.74
N ALA A 11 7.37 33.67 6.07
CA ALA A 11 8.68 34.24 5.69
C ALA A 11 9.53 34.64 6.91
N GLU A 12 8.87 35.05 7.99
CA GLU A 12 9.50 35.44 9.25
C GLU A 12 9.43 34.30 10.28
N PRO A 13 10.37 34.24 11.23
CA PRO A 13 10.35 33.24 12.30
C PRO A 13 9.03 33.23 13.09
N SER A 14 8.43 32.08 13.24
CA SER A 14 7.15 31.90 13.91
C SER A 14 7.31 31.86 15.43
N THR A 15 6.53 32.69 16.15
CA THR A 15 6.54 32.68 17.62
C THR A 15 5.57 31.62 18.17
N VAL A 16 5.88 31.08 19.36
CA VAL A 16 4.99 30.17 20.08
C VAL A 16 3.60 30.75 20.28
N ASN A 17 3.49 32.05 20.60
CA ASN A 17 2.18 32.69 20.82
C ASN A 17 1.36 32.75 19.55
N HIS A 18 1.98 33.05 18.40
CA HIS A 18 1.30 33.07 17.10
C HIS A 18 0.76 31.71 16.74
N LEU A 19 1.60 30.66 16.83
CA LEU A 19 1.19 29.30 16.51
C LEU A 19 0.11 28.75 17.47
N ALA A 20 0.24 29.06 18.76
CA ALA A 20 -0.77 28.70 19.75
C ALA A 20 -2.13 29.35 19.50
N ALA A 21 -2.15 30.63 19.15
CA ALA A 21 -3.39 31.35 18.81
C ALA A 21 -4.03 30.76 17.53
N LYS A 22 -3.22 30.51 16.51
CA LYS A 22 -3.70 29.97 15.22
C LYS A 22 -4.37 28.58 15.38
N HIS A 23 -3.85 27.76 16.28
CA HIS A 23 -4.38 26.39 16.50
C HIS A 23 -5.29 26.24 17.71
N SER A 24 -5.70 27.34 18.36
CA SER A 24 -6.46 27.30 19.60
C SER A 24 -5.86 26.36 20.66
N ALA A 25 -4.52 26.28 20.66
CA ALA A 25 -3.77 25.39 21.52
C ALA A 25 -3.29 26.14 22.78
N ASP A 26 -3.13 25.42 23.90
CA ASP A 26 -2.50 26.00 25.08
C ASP A 26 -1.04 26.36 24.72
N PRO A 27 -0.63 27.64 24.87
CA PRO A 27 0.75 28.06 24.64
C PRO A 27 1.76 27.30 25.51
N LEU A 28 1.33 26.72 26.65
CA LEU A 28 2.19 25.88 27.49
C LEU A 28 2.49 24.54 26.81
N LEU A 29 1.51 23.92 26.15
CA LEU A 29 1.71 22.68 25.40
C LEU A 29 2.61 22.93 24.19
N LEU A 30 2.34 23.97 23.43
CA LEU A 30 3.21 24.43 22.36
C LEU A 30 4.42 25.18 22.93
N GLY A 31 4.30 25.80 24.13
CA GLY A 31 5.36 26.56 24.66
C GLY A 31 5.17 27.47 25.88
N LYS A 32 4.13 27.43 26.63
CA LYS A 32 3.91 28.38 27.75
C LYS A 32 3.66 27.70 29.08
N TYR A 33 4.45 28.03 30.09
CA TYR A 33 4.15 27.77 31.51
C TYR A 33 3.24 28.85 32.06
N ARG A 34 2.04 28.49 32.48
CA ARG A 34 1.17 29.39 33.25
C ARG A 34 1.48 29.19 34.74
N ASN A 35 2.15 30.16 35.36
CA ASN A 35 2.19 30.21 36.80
C ASN A 35 0.78 30.57 37.30
N SER A 36 0.03 29.60 37.80
CA SER A 36 -1.08 29.83 38.68
C SER A 36 -0.52 29.92 40.10
N SER A 37 -0.09 31.08 40.49
CA SER A 37 0.02 31.43 41.90
C SER A 37 -0.48 32.86 42.08
N SER A 38 -1.69 32.95 42.56
CA SER A 38 -2.15 34.12 43.27
C SER A 38 -1.28 34.34 44.51
N VAL A 39 -0.33 35.24 44.41
CA VAL A 39 0.27 35.85 45.60
C VAL A 39 0.37 37.36 45.32
N HIS A 40 -0.42 38.09 46.08
CA HIS A 40 -0.30 39.52 46.26
C HIS A 40 1.09 39.87 46.79
N SER A 41 1.92 40.50 46.02
CA SER A 41 2.81 41.59 46.48
C SER A 41 3.54 42.19 45.29
N ALA A 42 3.40 43.50 45.20
CA ALA A 42 4.06 44.33 44.23
C ALA A 42 5.58 44.39 44.45
N GLN A 43 6.28 44.73 43.37
CA GLN A 43 7.67 45.15 43.34
C GLN A 43 8.75 44.05 43.40
N CYS A 44 8.88 43.32 42.29
CA CYS A 44 10.19 42.83 41.84
C CYS A 44 10.16 42.67 40.30
N ALA A 45 11.23 43.09 39.68
CA ALA A 45 11.53 43.32 38.27
C ALA A 45 10.80 42.43 37.23
N PRO A 46 10.42 43.00 36.07
CA PRO A 46 9.63 42.33 35.02
C PRO A 46 10.37 41.24 34.26
N GLU A 47 11.63 40.94 34.54
CA GLU A 47 12.44 40.00 33.73
C GLU A 47 12.37 38.52 34.16
N ILE A 48 11.80 38.20 35.35
CA ILE A 48 11.78 36.80 35.85
C ILE A 48 10.49 36.07 35.44
N LEU A 49 9.48 36.78 34.93
CA LEU A 49 8.09 36.27 34.68
C LEU A 49 7.85 35.64 33.33
N THR A 50 8.85 35.40 32.48
CA THR A 50 8.65 34.93 31.12
C THR A 50 9.51 33.74 30.67
N ARG A 51 9.71 32.76 31.53
CA ARG A 51 10.17 31.44 31.02
C ARG A 51 9.01 30.71 30.39
N LYS A 52 8.64 31.17 29.19
CA LYS A 52 7.70 30.51 28.29
C LYS A 52 8.52 29.51 27.47
N THR A 53 8.43 28.22 27.75
CA THR A 53 9.23 27.22 27.04
C THR A 53 8.34 26.37 26.21
N GLY A 54 8.39 26.52 24.86
CA GLY A 54 7.79 25.65 23.87
C GLY A 54 8.21 24.21 24.04
N ARG A 55 7.48 23.40 24.77
CA ARG A 55 7.89 22.01 25.07
C ARG A 55 7.99 21.20 23.77
N VAL A 56 6.94 21.18 22.96
CA VAL A 56 6.91 20.43 21.72
C VAL A 56 7.86 21.05 20.68
N LEU A 57 7.79 22.38 20.47
CA LEU A 57 8.64 23.03 19.48
C LEU A 57 10.12 22.96 19.83
N ARG A 58 10.48 23.07 21.10
CA ARG A 58 11.88 22.89 21.55
C ARG A 58 12.35 21.45 21.41
N TYR A 59 11.49 20.48 21.70
CA TYR A 59 11.82 19.09 21.44
C TYR A 59 12.07 18.84 19.95
N LEU A 60 11.19 19.34 19.09
CA LEU A 60 11.39 19.26 17.64
C LEU A 60 12.66 19.99 17.18
N ALA A 61 12.98 21.13 17.81
CA ALA A 61 14.22 21.86 17.50
C ALA A 61 15.47 21.10 17.97
N SER A 62 15.42 20.45 19.13
CA SER A 62 16.52 19.61 19.62
C SER A 62 16.82 18.41 18.72
N LEU A 63 15.82 17.95 17.97
CA LEU A 63 15.94 16.90 16.93
C LEU A 63 16.32 17.45 15.55
N GLY A 64 16.51 18.77 15.41
CA GLY A 64 16.83 19.42 14.13
C GLY A 64 15.64 19.52 13.17
N VAL A 65 14.45 19.16 13.61
CA VAL A 65 13.21 19.29 12.80
C VAL A 65 12.85 20.76 12.60
N LEU A 66 13.10 21.59 13.62
CA LEU A 66 12.98 23.05 13.58
C LEU A 66 14.33 23.66 13.94
N LYS A 67 14.49 24.96 13.68
CA LYS A 67 15.63 25.75 14.12
C LYS A 67 15.13 26.86 15.06
N GLU A 68 15.72 26.99 16.25
CA GLU A 68 15.50 28.14 17.11
C GLU A 68 16.16 29.38 16.50
N ALA A 69 15.37 30.40 16.16
CA ALA A 69 15.82 31.69 15.61
C ALA A 69 15.94 32.77 16.70
N GLY A 70 15.44 32.48 17.90
CA GLY A 70 15.45 33.35 19.06
C GLY A 70 14.61 32.77 20.18
N ARG A 71 14.44 33.53 21.25
CA ARG A 71 13.64 33.07 22.38
C ARG A 71 12.21 32.80 22.00
N ASP A 72 11.73 31.56 22.19
CA ASP A 72 10.39 31.09 21.81
C ASP A 72 10.01 31.37 20.34
N THR A 73 11.00 31.37 19.45
CA THR A 73 10.85 31.70 18.03
C THR A 73 11.56 30.64 17.19
N PHE A 74 10.85 30.11 16.21
CA PHE A 74 11.29 28.96 15.41
C PHE A 74 11.17 29.22 13.91
N THR A 75 12.09 28.62 13.16
CA THR A 75 12.05 28.60 11.68
C THR A 75 12.12 27.16 11.19
N SER A 76 11.75 27.01 9.93
CA SER A 76 11.80 25.71 9.23
C SER A 76 13.22 25.25 8.96
N THR A 77 13.36 23.94 8.76
CA THR A 77 14.53 23.27 8.23
C THR A 77 14.11 22.38 7.06
N ARG A 78 15.04 21.72 6.38
CA ARG A 78 14.71 20.72 5.37
C ARG A 78 13.82 19.56 5.92
N TYR A 79 13.95 19.26 7.20
CA TYR A 79 13.11 18.23 7.85
C TYR A 79 11.68 18.73 8.04
N THR A 80 11.49 20.01 8.38
CA THR A 80 10.17 20.63 8.44
C THR A 80 9.44 20.49 7.10
N SER A 81 10.14 20.85 6.00
CA SER A 81 9.61 20.77 4.64
C SER A 81 9.19 19.33 4.29
N ASN A 82 9.98 18.34 4.68
CA ASN A 82 9.64 16.94 4.42
C ASN A 82 8.43 16.49 5.24
N LEU A 83 8.39 16.83 6.56
CA LEU A 83 7.29 16.47 7.45
C LEU A 83 5.97 17.23 7.16
N ALA A 84 6.04 18.33 6.40
CA ALA A 84 4.86 19.06 5.95
C ALA A 84 4.17 18.39 4.75
N ARG A 85 4.84 17.49 4.04
CA ARG A 85 4.28 16.79 2.90
C ARG A 85 3.10 15.91 3.33
N PRO A 86 1.93 15.99 2.64
CA PRO A 86 0.75 15.24 3.03
C PRO A 86 0.96 13.73 3.13
N GLU A 87 1.76 13.16 2.21
CA GLU A 87 2.06 11.74 2.19
C GLU A 87 2.92 11.30 3.38
N ILE A 88 3.85 12.15 3.87
CA ILE A 88 4.65 11.86 5.06
C ILE A 88 3.79 11.96 6.31
N GLN A 89 2.92 12.97 6.39
CA GLN A 89 1.95 13.08 7.49
C GLN A 89 1.01 11.89 7.53
N ALA A 90 0.53 11.44 6.38
CA ALA A 90 -0.30 10.25 6.24
C ALA A 90 0.45 8.99 6.74
N GLY A 91 1.71 8.84 6.36
CA GLY A 91 2.57 7.75 6.86
C GLY A 91 2.73 7.78 8.38
N LEU A 92 3.00 8.95 8.97
CA LEU A 92 3.08 9.10 10.43
C LEU A 92 1.77 8.69 11.12
N TYR A 93 0.62 9.07 10.55
CA TYR A 93 -0.69 8.66 11.06
C TYR A 93 -0.84 7.12 11.01
N VAL A 94 -0.56 6.51 9.86
CA VAL A 94 -0.66 5.05 9.69
C VAL A 94 0.27 4.32 10.67
N TYR A 95 1.52 4.73 10.77
CA TYR A 95 2.47 4.07 11.69
C TYR A 95 2.10 4.27 13.15
N PHE A 96 1.71 5.48 13.57
CA PHE A 96 1.46 5.78 14.97
C PHE A 96 0.13 5.24 15.46
N ASP A 97 -0.95 5.42 14.68
CA ASP A 97 -2.30 5.07 15.10
C ASP A 97 -2.72 3.64 14.71
N MET A 98 -2.04 3.03 13.71
CA MET A 98 -2.36 1.69 13.25
C MET A 98 -1.25 0.68 13.55
N CYS A 99 0.00 0.94 13.10
CA CYS A 99 1.07 -0.04 13.24
C CYS A 99 1.53 -0.21 14.69
N ASN A 100 1.78 0.89 15.41
CA ASN A 100 2.29 0.81 16.78
C ASN A 100 1.39 0.03 17.75
N PRO A 101 0.06 0.25 17.80
CA PRO A 101 -0.81 -0.56 18.65
C PRO A 101 -0.74 -2.04 18.31
N THR A 102 -0.65 -2.36 17.01
CA THR A 102 -0.57 -3.72 16.52
C THR A 102 0.75 -4.39 16.94
N TYR A 103 1.88 -3.71 16.79
CA TYR A 103 3.18 -4.23 17.25
C TYR A 103 3.24 -4.39 18.76
N GLN A 104 2.60 -3.51 19.54
CA GLN A 104 2.54 -3.63 20.99
C GLN A 104 1.72 -4.84 21.45
N GLU A 105 0.68 -5.23 20.71
CA GLU A 105 -0.14 -6.40 21.01
C GLU A 105 0.54 -7.72 20.61
N MET A 106 1.45 -7.70 19.64
CA MET A 106 2.09 -8.89 19.06
C MET A 106 2.67 -9.86 20.10
N PRO A 107 3.49 -9.43 21.10
CA PRO A 107 4.09 -10.36 22.05
C PRO A 107 3.05 -11.12 22.88
N ARG A 108 1.98 -10.44 23.29
CA ARG A 108 0.90 -11.07 24.08
C ARG A 108 0.12 -12.06 23.24
N TYR A 109 -0.27 -11.69 22.05
CA TYR A 109 -1.00 -12.55 21.13
C TYR A 109 -0.20 -13.81 20.78
N LEU A 110 1.08 -13.68 20.42
CA LEU A 110 1.93 -14.81 20.08
C LEU A 110 2.10 -15.78 21.27
N ALA A 111 2.24 -15.27 22.50
CA ALA A 111 2.30 -16.12 23.69
C ALA A 111 1.00 -16.91 23.91
N GLU A 112 -0.16 -16.29 23.72
CA GLU A 112 -1.47 -16.92 23.88
C GLU A 112 -1.71 -18.04 22.85
N ILE A 113 -1.24 -17.88 21.61
CA ILE A 113 -1.36 -18.93 20.58
C ILE A 113 -0.18 -19.94 20.59
N GLY A 114 0.68 -19.91 21.62
CA GLY A 114 1.81 -20.82 21.76
C GLY A 114 2.89 -20.62 20.71
N TYR A 115 3.11 -19.38 20.28
CA TYR A 115 4.11 -18.98 19.26
C TYR A 115 3.92 -19.68 17.90
N GLN A 116 2.69 -20.04 17.57
CA GLN A 116 2.36 -20.50 16.23
C GLN A 116 2.21 -19.32 15.27
N ASN A 117 2.34 -19.56 13.97
CA ASN A 117 2.09 -18.52 12.97
C ASN A 117 0.60 -18.11 12.97
N PRO A 118 0.26 -16.82 13.03
CA PRO A 118 -1.13 -16.38 12.91
C PRO A 118 -1.72 -16.80 11.56
N THR A 119 -2.94 -17.31 11.56
CA THR A 119 -3.64 -17.75 10.35
C THR A 119 -5.06 -17.21 10.21
N SER A 120 -5.56 -16.52 11.25
CA SER A 120 -6.90 -15.97 11.24
C SER A 120 -6.91 -14.56 10.63
N PHE A 121 -7.76 -14.38 9.63
CA PHE A 121 -7.95 -13.13 8.92
C PHE A 121 -8.84 -12.11 9.67
N THR A 122 -9.60 -12.59 10.67
CA THR A 122 -10.57 -11.79 11.44
C THR A 122 -10.40 -11.89 12.95
N ASP A 123 -9.43 -12.69 13.43
CA ASP A 123 -9.06 -12.80 14.84
C ASP A 123 -7.53 -12.90 14.95
N GLY A 124 -6.86 -11.87 14.49
CA GLY A 124 -5.41 -11.75 14.50
C GLY A 124 -4.93 -10.67 15.47
N ILE A 125 -3.64 -10.37 15.38
CA ILE A 125 -2.99 -9.34 16.20
C ILE A 125 -3.65 -7.97 15.98
N PHE A 126 -3.94 -7.63 14.72
CA PHE A 126 -4.58 -6.36 14.36
C PHE A 126 -5.96 -6.22 15.03
N GLN A 127 -6.80 -7.23 14.95
CA GLN A 127 -8.14 -7.20 15.50
C GLN A 127 -8.13 -7.00 17.01
N ARG A 128 -7.22 -7.66 17.71
CA ARG A 128 -7.07 -7.49 19.16
C ARG A 128 -6.54 -6.13 19.53
N ALA A 129 -5.55 -5.62 18.83
CA ALA A 129 -4.96 -4.30 19.05
C ALA A 129 -6.00 -3.19 18.89
N HIS A 130 -6.84 -3.28 17.85
CA HIS A 130 -7.85 -2.28 17.52
C HIS A 130 -9.26 -2.58 18.06
N LYS A 131 -9.40 -3.69 18.81
CA LYS A 131 -10.68 -4.12 19.42
C LYS A 131 -11.82 -4.17 18.40
N THR A 132 -11.58 -4.82 17.29
CA THR A 132 -12.50 -4.96 16.17
C THR A 132 -12.54 -6.42 15.70
N ASP A 133 -13.63 -6.83 15.10
CA ASP A 133 -13.80 -8.09 14.37
C ASP A 133 -13.73 -7.88 12.85
N LEU A 134 -13.56 -6.64 12.41
CA LEU A 134 -13.44 -6.30 11.00
C LEU A 134 -12.08 -6.72 10.45
N HIS A 135 -12.09 -7.18 9.20
CA HIS A 135 -10.87 -7.28 8.41
C HIS A 135 -10.17 -5.92 8.29
N THR A 136 -8.84 -5.91 8.20
CA THR A 136 -8.03 -4.68 8.21
C THR A 136 -8.50 -3.63 7.19
N PHE A 137 -8.76 -4.02 5.94
CA PHE A 137 -9.26 -3.07 4.93
C PHE A 137 -10.66 -2.54 5.25
N ALA A 138 -11.57 -3.39 5.75
CA ALA A 138 -12.89 -2.93 6.17
C ALA A 138 -12.80 -1.96 7.36
N PHE A 139 -11.89 -2.21 8.29
CA PHE A 139 -11.60 -1.28 9.38
C PHE A 139 -11.02 0.04 8.88
N VAL A 140 -10.07 0.00 7.93
CA VAL A 140 -9.45 1.19 7.34
C VAL A 140 -10.49 2.04 6.61
N HIS A 141 -11.27 1.44 5.73
CA HIS A 141 -12.25 2.14 4.90
C HIS A 141 -13.55 2.51 5.64
N GLY A 142 -13.79 1.93 6.81
CA GLY A 142 -14.90 2.29 7.68
C GLY A 142 -14.84 3.68 8.30
N ASP A 143 -13.72 4.39 8.18
CA ASP A 143 -13.52 5.76 8.65
C ASP A 143 -12.90 6.62 7.53
N PRO A 144 -13.55 7.70 7.07
CA PRO A 144 -13.09 8.51 5.94
C PRO A 144 -11.70 9.14 6.16
N VAL A 145 -11.38 9.54 7.40
CA VAL A 145 -10.07 10.16 7.72
C VAL A 145 -8.96 9.12 7.65
N ARG A 146 -9.21 7.93 8.20
CA ARG A 146 -8.29 6.79 8.18
C ARG A 146 -8.05 6.32 6.75
N SER A 147 -9.13 6.19 5.97
CA SER A 147 -9.08 5.83 4.55
C SER A 147 -8.24 6.82 3.74
N ALA A 148 -8.45 8.11 3.92
CA ALA A 148 -7.69 9.14 3.22
C ALA A 148 -6.19 9.08 3.56
N HIS A 149 -5.83 8.93 4.84
CA HIS A 149 -4.43 8.78 5.24
C HIS A 149 -3.80 7.50 4.68
N PHE A 150 -4.50 6.38 4.74
CA PHE A 150 -4.01 5.11 4.20
C PHE A 150 -3.77 5.21 2.70
N ASN A 151 -4.72 5.75 1.93
CA ASN A 151 -4.60 5.92 0.49
C ASN A 151 -3.46 6.86 0.10
N HIS A 152 -3.27 7.99 0.81
CA HIS A 152 -2.14 8.90 0.60
C HIS A 152 -0.80 8.22 0.88
N PHE A 153 -0.71 7.45 1.96
CA PHE A 153 0.49 6.70 2.31
C PHE A 153 0.83 5.63 1.27
N MET A 154 -0.16 4.83 0.84
CA MET A 154 0.02 3.80 -0.19
C MET A 154 0.48 4.41 -1.52
N LYS A 155 -0.11 5.53 -1.93
CA LYS A 155 0.29 6.26 -3.14
C LYS A 155 1.76 6.71 -3.07
N ALA A 156 2.18 7.28 -1.95
CA ALA A 156 3.55 7.76 -1.76
C ALA A 156 4.57 6.61 -1.74
N GLN A 157 4.26 5.54 -1.04
CA GLN A 157 5.11 4.36 -0.93
C GLN A 157 5.34 3.70 -2.30
N ARG A 158 4.29 3.60 -3.10
CA ARG A 158 4.34 2.96 -4.43
C ARG A 158 4.95 3.85 -5.52
N GLY A 159 4.83 5.17 -5.40
CA GLY A 159 5.22 6.14 -6.44
C GLY A 159 6.72 6.23 -6.71
N SER A 160 7.56 5.89 -5.75
CA SER A 160 9.03 5.96 -5.85
C SER A 160 9.70 4.61 -6.15
N GLN A 161 8.94 3.52 -6.20
CA GLN A 161 9.49 2.19 -6.46
C GLN A 161 9.67 1.95 -7.98
N PRO A 162 10.72 1.21 -8.39
CA PRO A 162 10.82 0.70 -9.74
C PRO A 162 9.58 -0.10 -10.12
N LYS A 163 9.24 -0.14 -11.40
CA LYS A 163 8.08 -0.87 -11.92
C LYS A 163 8.54 -2.07 -12.72
N CYS A 164 7.85 -3.19 -12.61
CA CYS A 164 8.14 -4.41 -13.37
C CYS A 164 8.06 -4.18 -14.89
N PHE A 165 7.30 -3.18 -15.32
CA PHE A 165 7.09 -2.81 -16.71
C PHE A 165 8.36 -2.41 -17.48
N ASP A 166 9.44 -2.05 -16.77
CA ASP A 166 10.74 -1.73 -17.38
C ASP A 166 11.57 -2.96 -17.72
N LEU A 167 11.30 -4.10 -17.09
CA LEU A 167 12.11 -5.31 -17.22
C LEU A 167 11.36 -6.51 -17.79
N TYR A 168 10.04 -6.58 -17.63
CA TYR A 168 9.24 -7.67 -18.18
C TYR A 168 8.95 -7.40 -19.67
N PRO A 169 9.21 -8.36 -20.58
CA PRO A 169 9.17 -8.15 -22.04
C PRO A 169 7.74 -8.23 -22.60
N PHE A 170 6.82 -7.37 -22.13
CA PHE A 170 5.43 -7.36 -22.58
C PHE A 170 5.27 -7.18 -24.09
N ASP A 171 6.10 -6.33 -24.70
CA ASP A 171 6.09 -6.03 -26.13
C ASP A 171 6.48 -7.23 -27.00
N GLU A 172 7.41 -8.04 -26.53
CA GLU A 172 7.82 -9.25 -27.22
C GLU A 172 6.81 -10.38 -27.08
N GLU A 173 6.35 -10.64 -25.85
CA GLU A 173 5.43 -11.73 -25.54
C GLU A 173 4.00 -11.48 -26.02
N SER A 174 3.65 -10.22 -26.31
CA SER A 174 2.32 -9.83 -26.83
C SER A 174 2.27 -9.72 -28.35
N LYS A 175 3.34 -9.99 -29.07
CA LYS A 175 3.37 -9.95 -30.54
C LYS A 175 2.29 -10.86 -31.12
N GLY A 176 1.43 -10.28 -31.97
CA GLY A 176 0.35 -11.04 -32.64
C GLY A 176 -0.87 -11.30 -31.73
N TRP A 177 -0.92 -10.74 -30.52
CA TRP A 177 -2.13 -10.83 -29.71
C TRP A 177 -3.30 -10.10 -30.39
N PRO A 178 -4.52 -10.67 -30.43
CA PRO A 178 -5.65 -10.04 -31.11
C PRO A 178 -6.08 -8.74 -30.41
N SER A 179 -6.35 -7.69 -31.19
CA SER A 179 -6.72 -6.38 -30.66
C SER A 179 -8.09 -6.35 -29.95
N ASP A 180 -8.97 -7.32 -30.25
CA ASP A 180 -10.30 -7.45 -29.65
C ASP A 180 -10.33 -8.38 -28.42
N GLN A 181 -9.20 -8.98 -28.06
CA GLN A 181 -9.07 -9.84 -26.87
C GLN A 181 -8.51 -9.06 -25.66
N PRO A 182 -8.85 -9.46 -24.42
CA PRO A 182 -8.22 -8.89 -23.24
C PRO A 182 -6.72 -9.20 -23.24
N LEU A 183 -5.90 -8.15 -23.23
CA LEU A 183 -4.45 -8.29 -23.12
C LEU A 183 -4.02 -8.31 -21.66
N PHE A 184 -4.44 -7.30 -20.90
CA PHE A 184 -3.98 -7.07 -19.54
C PHE A 184 -5.19 -6.84 -18.62
N VAL A 185 -5.30 -7.66 -17.59
CA VAL A 185 -6.33 -7.56 -16.55
C VAL A 185 -5.62 -7.26 -15.24
N ASP A 186 -5.78 -6.04 -14.74
CA ASP A 186 -5.24 -5.58 -13.45
C ASP A 186 -6.24 -5.95 -12.35
N VAL A 187 -5.98 -7.06 -11.66
CA VAL A 187 -6.87 -7.65 -10.66
C VAL A 187 -6.54 -7.08 -9.28
N GLY A 188 -7.49 -6.36 -8.68
CA GLY A 188 -7.25 -5.62 -7.45
C GLY A 188 -6.37 -4.39 -7.66
N GLY A 189 -6.51 -3.73 -8.81
CA GLY A 189 -5.63 -2.63 -9.23
C GLY A 189 -5.90 -1.29 -8.54
N GLY A 190 -6.87 -1.22 -7.60
CA GLY A 190 -7.22 0.00 -6.88
C GLY A 190 -7.73 1.09 -7.83
N ALA A 191 -7.23 2.31 -7.66
CA ALA A 191 -7.54 3.43 -8.56
C ALA A 191 -6.83 3.35 -9.93
N GLY A 192 -6.09 2.28 -10.24
CA GLY A 192 -5.53 2.01 -11.56
C GLY A 192 -4.17 2.65 -11.86
N TYR A 193 -3.39 3.04 -10.85
CA TYR A 193 -2.08 3.64 -11.08
C TYR A 193 -1.09 2.71 -11.82
N GLN A 194 -1.17 1.39 -11.60
CA GLN A 194 -0.35 0.43 -12.34
C GLN A 194 -0.85 0.28 -13.78
N THR A 195 -2.16 0.24 -13.97
CA THR A 195 -2.78 0.25 -15.31
C THR A 195 -2.32 1.46 -16.14
N VAL A 196 -2.32 2.67 -15.55
CA VAL A 196 -1.80 3.89 -16.21
C VAL A 196 -0.33 3.71 -16.57
N SER A 197 0.49 3.23 -15.63
CA SER A 197 1.92 3.02 -15.86
C SER A 197 2.20 1.98 -16.96
N PHE A 198 1.38 0.92 -17.04
CA PHE A 198 1.46 -0.05 -18.12
C PHE A 198 1.16 0.59 -19.47
N LEU A 199 0.10 1.39 -19.56
CA LEU A 199 -0.28 2.08 -20.81
C LEU A 199 0.73 3.13 -21.24
N GLU A 200 1.30 3.90 -20.30
CA GLU A 200 2.37 4.86 -20.58
C GLU A 200 3.61 4.17 -21.16
N ARG A 201 3.97 3.01 -20.59
CA ARG A 201 5.15 2.26 -21.03
C ARG A 201 4.93 1.53 -22.35
N PHE A 202 3.69 1.09 -22.62
CA PHE A 202 3.33 0.28 -23.79
C PHE A 202 2.09 0.83 -24.52
N PRO A 203 2.16 2.05 -25.07
CA PRO A 203 0.98 2.71 -25.66
C PRO A 203 0.43 2.04 -26.92
N ASN A 204 1.20 1.19 -27.56
CA ASN A 204 0.87 0.57 -28.84
C ASN A 204 0.63 -0.95 -28.77
N LEU A 205 0.59 -1.54 -27.56
CA LEU A 205 0.29 -2.96 -27.46
C LEU A 205 -1.16 -3.23 -27.91
N PRO A 206 -1.36 -4.30 -28.69
CA PRO A 206 -2.70 -4.70 -29.10
C PRO A 206 -3.48 -5.31 -27.95
N GLY A 207 -4.80 -5.19 -28.00
CA GLY A 207 -5.70 -5.81 -27.04
C GLY A 207 -6.29 -4.84 -26.02
N ARG A 208 -7.27 -5.33 -25.29
CA ARG A 208 -8.03 -4.55 -24.31
C ARG A 208 -7.34 -4.59 -22.94
N VAL A 209 -7.42 -3.47 -22.23
CA VAL A 209 -6.93 -3.35 -20.85
C VAL A 209 -8.14 -3.25 -19.94
N VAL A 210 -8.17 -4.08 -18.89
CA VAL A 210 -9.28 -4.16 -17.93
C VAL A 210 -8.71 -3.91 -16.54
N LEU A 211 -9.30 -2.98 -15.82
CA LEU A 211 -9.03 -2.72 -14.40
C LEU A 211 -10.17 -3.30 -13.57
N GLN A 212 -9.83 -4.12 -12.60
CA GLN A 212 -10.77 -4.76 -11.67
C GLN A 212 -10.45 -4.42 -10.24
N ASP A 213 -11.47 -4.02 -9.48
CA ASP A 213 -11.43 -3.87 -8.02
C ASP A 213 -12.86 -3.84 -7.47
N LEU A 214 -13.01 -3.65 -6.17
CA LEU A 214 -14.30 -3.40 -5.53
C LEU A 214 -14.95 -2.11 -6.09
N PRO A 215 -16.28 -1.93 -5.93
CA PRO A 215 -16.99 -0.78 -6.53
C PRO A 215 -16.41 0.59 -6.20
N GLU A 216 -15.96 0.80 -4.96
CA GLU A 216 -15.44 2.11 -4.49
C GLU A 216 -14.11 2.49 -5.19
N PRO A 217 -13.05 1.65 -5.21
CA PRO A 217 -11.84 1.94 -5.98
C PRO A 217 -12.09 2.12 -7.48
N ILE A 218 -13.05 1.40 -8.06
CA ILE A 218 -13.43 1.55 -9.47
C ILE A 218 -14.09 2.92 -9.75
N GLU A 219 -14.84 3.46 -8.80
CA GLU A 219 -15.36 4.82 -8.92
C GLU A 219 -14.23 5.85 -8.90
N ASP A 220 -13.28 5.73 -7.99
CA ASP A 220 -12.10 6.58 -7.90
C ASP A 220 -11.25 6.51 -9.19
N ALA A 221 -11.16 5.34 -9.79
CA ALA A 221 -10.42 5.10 -11.02
C ALA A 221 -10.92 5.92 -12.22
N LYS A 222 -12.17 6.40 -12.22
CA LYS A 222 -12.72 7.25 -13.29
C LYS A 222 -11.93 8.54 -13.50
N SER A 223 -11.30 9.04 -12.44
CA SER A 223 -10.48 10.26 -12.50
C SER A 223 -9.00 9.99 -12.80
N VAL A 224 -8.57 8.73 -12.80
CA VAL A 224 -7.16 8.32 -12.88
C VAL A 224 -6.84 7.65 -14.21
N VAL A 225 -7.65 6.66 -14.62
CA VAL A 225 -7.39 5.86 -15.83
C VAL A 225 -8.06 6.44 -17.06
N PRO A 226 -7.43 6.31 -18.26
CA PRO A 226 -8.03 6.76 -19.52
C PRO A 226 -9.37 6.07 -19.84
N GLU A 227 -10.20 6.72 -20.67
CA GLU A 227 -11.54 6.21 -21.03
C GLU A 227 -11.52 4.87 -21.76
N ASN A 228 -10.44 4.57 -22.48
CA ASN A 228 -10.27 3.30 -23.20
C ASN A 228 -9.93 2.11 -22.29
N VAL A 229 -9.74 2.32 -20.97
CA VAL A 229 -9.60 1.24 -20.00
C VAL A 229 -10.99 0.77 -19.57
N GLU A 230 -11.23 -0.52 -19.67
CA GLU A 230 -12.45 -1.13 -19.14
C GLU A 230 -12.37 -1.18 -17.60
N ARG A 231 -13.27 -0.47 -16.92
CA ARG A 231 -13.37 -0.47 -15.46
C ARG A 231 -14.47 -1.42 -15.04
N MET A 232 -14.12 -2.43 -14.24
CA MET A 232 -15.03 -3.51 -13.87
C MET A 232 -15.02 -3.70 -12.36
N ALA A 233 -16.15 -3.46 -11.70
CA ALA A 233 -16.33 -3.85 -10.31
C ALA A 233 -16.34 -5.38 -10.22
N HIS A 234 -15.38 -5.95 -9.49
CA HIS A 234 -15.22 -7.39 -9.32
C HIS A 234 -14.51 -7.73 -8.02
N ASN A 235 -15.03 -8.69 -7.29
CA ASN A 235 -14.40 -9.26 -6.11
C ASN A 235 -13.58 -10.50 -6.53
N PHE A 236 -12.27 -10.48 -6.37
CA PHE A 236 -11.40 -11.61 -6.74
C PHE A 236 -11.65 -12.90 -5.94
N PHE A 237 -12.45 -12.85 -4.87
CA PHE A 237 -12.97 -14.06 -4.21
C PHE A 237 -14.13 -14.72 -4.97
N GLU A 238 -14.55 -14.15 -6.09
CA GLU A 238 -15.53 -14.70 -7.01
C GLU A 238 -14.84 -15.17 -8.31
N PRO A 239 -15.47 -16.07 -9.09
CA PRO A 239 -14.91 -16.54 -10.37
C PRO A 239 -14.57 -15.39 -11.31
N GLN A 240 -13.40 -15.41 -11.94
CA GLN A 240 -12.93 -14.37 -12.86
C GLN A 240 -13.87 -14.24 -14.09
N PRO A 241 -14.52 -13.08 -14.30
CA PRO A 241 -15.45 -12.89 -15.39
C PRO A 241 -14.79 -12.59 -16.74
N VAL A 242 -13.53 -12.08 -16.72
CA VAL A 242 -12.80 -11.80 -17.97
C VAL A 242 -12.21 -13.10 -18.48
N ILE A 243 -12.99 -13.75 -19.32
CA ILE A 243 -12.58 -14.93 -20.10
C ILE A 243 -12.50 -14.51 -21.56
N GLY A 244 -11.47 -14.93 -22.29
CA GLY A 244 -11.35 -14.63 -23.73
C GLY A 244 -12.48 -15.26 -24.54
N LYS A 245 -12.65 -14.80 -25.78
CA LYS A 245 -13.61 -15.37 -26.71
C LYS A 245 -13.20 -16.80 -27.08
N LYS A 246 -14.17 -17.71 -27.18
CA LYS A 246 -13.96 -19.04 -27.76
C LYS A 246 -13.49 -18.87 -29.22
N GLN A 247 -12.25 -19.16 -29.53
CA GLN A 247 -11.80 -19.28 -30.92
C GLN A 247 -12.14 -20.67 -31.42
N ARG A 248 -13.03 -20.75 -32.42
CA ARG A 248 -13.13 -21.95 -33.26
C ARG A 248 -11.91 -21.99 -34.17
N LYS A 249 -10.97 -22.90 -33.98
CA LYS A 249 -9.97 -23.19 -35.00
C LYS A 249 -10.74 -23.65 -36.26
N SER A 250 -10.78 -22.80 -37.27
CA SER A 250 -11.20 -23.20 -38.62
C SER A 250 -10.11 -24.12 -39.16
N CYS A 251 -10.25 -25.41 -38.91
CA CYS A 251 -9.40 -26.41 -39.54
C CYS A 251 -10.24 -27.19 -40.54
N CYS A 252 -9.81 -27.19 -41.79
CA CYS A 252 -10.46 -27.89 -42.89
C CYS A 252 -10.39 -29.42 -42.82
N TYR A 253 -9.99 -29.98 -41.68
CA TYR A 253 -10.04 -31.42 -41.38
C TYR A 253 -11.01 -31.67 -40.22
N ARG A 254 -11.96 -32.55 -40.48
CA ARG A 254 -12.93 -33.05 -39.49
C ARG A 254 -12.18 -33.78 -38.38
N ASP A 255 -11.85 -33.06 -37.32
CA ASP A 255 -11.55 -33.71 -36.04
C ASP A 255 -12.75 -33.50 -35.10
N TRP A 256 -13.35 -34.60 -34.70
CA TRP A 256 -14.58 -34.67 -33.90
C TRP A 256 -14.34 -34.49 -32.39
N SER A 257 -13.15 -34.10 -32.00
CA SER A 257 -12.89 -33.68 -30.61
C SER A 257 -13.27 -32.20 -30.47
N GLY A 258 -14.52 -31.93 -30.16
CA GLY A 258 -15.06 -30.57 -29.98
C GLY A 258 -14.50 -29.85 -28.72
N THR A 259 -13.21 -29.66 -28.68
CA THR A 259 -12.55 -28.82 -27.67
C THR A 259 -12.55 -27.36 -28.17
N ASP A 260 -13.56 -26.63 -27.72
CA ASP A 260 -13.55 -25.17 -27.77
C ASP A 260 -12.38 -24.64 -26.92
N TRP A 261 -11.29 -24.23 -27.55
CA TRP A 261 -10.17 -23.61 -26.84
C TRP A 261 -10.63 -22.26 -26.25
N LYS A 262 -10.54 -22.13 -24.96
CA LYS A 262 -10.76 -20.85 -24.28
C LYS A 262 -9.50 -20.02 -24.46
N THR A 263 -9.63 -18.83 -25.06
CA THR A 263 -8.58 -17.81 -25.01
C THR A 263 -8.86 -16.91 -23.82
N GLY A 264 -8.17 -17.08 -22.71
CA GLY A 264 -8.21 -16.14 -21.58
C GLY A 264 -7.62 -14.78 -21.94
N ALA A 265 -7.50 -13.87 -20.99
CA ALA A 265 -6.63 -12.72 -21.16
C ALA A 265 -5.17 -13.21 -21.30
N LYS A 266 -4.32 -12.41 -21.98
CA LYS A 266 -2.88 -12.74 -22.05
C LYS A 266 -2.27 -12.69 -20.65
N TYR A 267 -2.55 -11.62 -19.89
CA TYR A 267 -2.01 -11.39 -18.56
C TYR A 267 -3.12 -11.10 -17.55
N TYR A 268 -3.14 -11.85 -16.46
CA TYR A 268 -3.84 -11.51 -15.22
C TYR A 268 -2.77 -11.03 -14.22
N TYR A 269 -2.77 -9.75 -13.97
CA TYR A 269 -1.75 -9.09 -13.15
C TYR A 269 -2.31 -8.82 -11.76
N LEU A 270 -1.62 -9.27 -10.73
CA LEU A 270 -1.91 -9.03 -9.32
C LEU A 270 -0.67 -8.41 -8.68
N ARG A 271 -0.80 -7.20 -8.19
CA ARG A 271 0.32 -6.53 -7.52
C ARG A 271 0.04 -6.32 -6.06
N MET A 272 0.89 -6.89 -5.20
CA MET A 272 0.78 -6.74 -3.75
C MET A 272 -0.65 -7.06 -3.29
N ILE A 273 -1.15 -8.23 -3.70
CA ILE A 273 -2.47 -8.76 -3.36
C ILE A 273 -2.35 -9.98 -2.47
N LEU A 274 -1.59 -11.01 -2.91
CA LEU A 274 -1.54 -12.27 -2.20
C LEU A 274 -0.74 -12.18 -0.90
N HIS A 275 0.12 -11.19 -0.77
CA HIS A 275 0.83 -10.93 0.48
C HIS A 275 -0.10 -10.43 1.60
N ASP A 276 -1.24 -9.83 1.27
CA ASP A 276 -2.27 -9.41 2.23
C ASP A 276 -3.15 -10.58 2.70
N HIS A 277 -2.96 -11.77 2.12
CA HIS A 277 -3.85 -12.91 2.35
C HIS A 277 -3.10 -14.13 2.86
N THR A 278 -3.75 -14.88 3.76
CA THR A 278 -3.29 -16.20 4.19
C THR A 278 -3.17 -17.15 3.00
N ASP A 279 -2.43 -18.24 3.13
CA ASP A 279 -2.31 -19.24 2.05
C ASP A 279 -3.67 -19.78 1.61
N GLU A 280 -4.60 -20.00 2.55
CA GLU A 280 -5.97 -20.45 2.25
C GLU A 280 -6.70 -19.47 1.35
N ASN A 281 -6.69 -18.18 1.71
CA ASN A 281 -7.33 -17.13 0.92
C ASN A 281 -6.63 -16.92 -0.42
N SER A 282 -5.30 -16.97 -0.46
CA SER A 282 -4.52 -16.85 -1.69
C SER A 282 -4.82 -17.99 -2.67
N ILE A 283 -4.95 -19.24 -2.16
CA ILE A 283 -5.40 -20.40 -2.95
C ILE A 283 -6.80 -20.15 -3.52
N LYS A 284 -7.72 -19.60 -2.72
CA LYS A 284 -9.08 -19.29 -3.18
C LYS A 284 -9.07 -18.25 -4.29
N ILE A 285 -8.29 -17.18 -4.16
CA ILE A 285 -8.13 -16.13 -5.19
C ILE A 285 -7.59 -16.76 -6.48
N LEU A 286 -6.50 -17.51 -6.40
CA LEU A 286 -5.91 -18.17 -7.57
C LEU A 286 -6.85 -19.21 -8.20
N SER A 287 -7.59 -19.98 -7.39
CA SER A 287 -8.59 -20.95 -7.87
C SER A 287 -9.70 -20.30 -8.68
N ASN A 288 -10.05 -19.04 -8.38
CA ASN A 288 -11.03 -18.28 -9.14
C ASN A 288 -10.47 -17.75 -10.48
N LEU A 289 -9.15 -17.60 -10.61
CA LEU A 289 -8.49 -17.20 -11.85
C LEU A 289 -8.24 -18.37 -12.81
N VAL A 290 -7.88 -19.55 -12.29
CA VAL A 290 -7.51 -20.72 -13.10
C VAL A 290 -8.55 -21.08 -14.18
N PRO A 291 -9.87 -21.08 -13.93
CA PRO A 291 -10.87 -21.40 -14.97
C PRO A 291 -10.94 -20.40 -16.11
N ALA A 292 -10.41 -19.18 -15.92
CA ALA A 292 -10.40 -18.14 -16.94
C ALA A 292 -9.17 -18.19 -17.85
N LEU A 293 -8.14 -18.97 -17.50
CA LEU A 293 -6.91 -19.09 -18.27
C LEU A 293 -7.14 -19.82 -19.58
N GLY A 294 -6.56 -19.28 -20.64
CA GLY A 294 -6.32 -19.97 -21.89
C GLY A 294 -4.92 -20.58 -21.94
N GLU A 295 -4.59 -21.26 -23.04
CA GLU A 295 -3.29 -21.92 -23.25
C GLU A 295 -2.11 -20.93 -23.15
N ASP A 296 -2.28 -19.71 -23.68
CA ASP A 296 -1.27 -18.64 -23.70
C ASP A 296 -1.42 -17.65 -22.56
N SER A 297 -2.32 -17.89 -21.62
CA SER A 297 -2.53 -17.00 -20.47
C SER A 297 -1.45 -17.15 -19.42
N LEU A 298 -1.07 -16.02 -18.83
CA LEU A 298 -0.13 -15.96 -17.72
C LEU A 298 -0.78 -15.20 -16.54
N ILE A 299 -0.52 -15.68 -15.35
CA ILE A 299 -0.74 -14.91 -14.12
C ILE A 299 0.60 -14.28 -13.74
N LEU A 300 0.60 -12.98 -13.55
CA LEU A 300 1.77 -12.20 -13.15
C LEU A 300 1.55 -11.74 -11.70
N LEU A 301 2.21 -12.40 -10.76
CA LEU A 301 2.19 -12.01 -9.36
C LEU A 301 3.38 -11.07 -9.12
N ASP A 302 3.10 -9.78 -9.02
CA ASP A 302 4.09 -8.73 -8.76
C ASP A 302 4.18 -8.50 -7.25
N GLU A 303 5.08 -9.21 -6.60
CA GLU A 303 5.14 -9.40 -5.16
C GLU A 303 6.59 -9.36 -4.65
N MET A 304 6.76 -9.37 -3.34
CA MET A 304 8.06 -9.68 -2.76
C MET A 304 8.38 -11.16 -2.94
N VAL A 305 9.61 -11.44 -3.36
CA VAL A 305 10.15 -12.80 -3.46
C VAL A 305 11.39 -12.87 -2.58
N LEU A 306 11.21 -13.35 -1.36
CA LEU A 306 12.28 -13.34 -0.38
C LEU A 306 13.38 -14.35 -0.74
N PRO A 307 14.65 -13.96 -0.71
CA PRO A 307 15.75 -14.88 -0.86
C PRO A 307 15.85 -15.82 0.36
N SER A 308 16.44 -16.98 0.19
CA SER A 308 16.63 -17.95 1.29
C SER A 308 17.61 -17.46 2.37
N GLN A 309 18.42 -16.45 2.06
CA GLN A 309 19.41 -15.88 2.98
C GLN A 309 19.62 -14.39 2.70
N ARG A 310 20.01 -13.64 3.73
CA ARG A 310 20.36 -12.21 3.63
C ARG A 310 19.21 -11.35 3.10
N VAL A 311 18.01 -11.63 3.57
CA VAL A 311 16.85 -10.75 3.33
C VAL A 311 17.16 -9.36 3.87
N ASP A 312 16.87 -8.33 3.12
CA ASP A 312 17.09 -6.94 3.55
C ASP A 312 16.12 -6.53 4.67
N GLU A 313 16.51 -5.49 5.43
CA GLU A 313 15.75 -5.00 6.58
C GLU A 313 14.33 -4.56 6.19
N ALA A 314 14.18 -3.86 5.06
CA ALA A 314 12.88 -3.34 4.64
C ALA A 314 11.88 -4.47 4.34
N SER A 315 12.35 -5.53 3.66
CA SER A 315 11.52 -6.69 3.34
C SER A 315 11.15 -7.50 4.58
N THR A 316 12.08 -7.68 5.53
CA THR A 316 11.77 -8.37 6.80
C THR A 316 10.83 -7.57 7.69
N GLN A 317 10.96 -6.24 7.72
CA GLN A 317 10.01 -5.37 8.41
C GLN A 317 8.63 -5.44 7.77
N HIS A 318 8.57 -5.50 6.44
CA HIS A 318 7.31 -5.63 5.71
C HIS A 318 6.64 -6.97 6.01
N ASP A 319 7.39 -8.07 6.04
CA ASP A 319 6.89 -9.40 6.40
C ASP A 319 6.27 -9.41 7.81
N LEU A 320 6.93 -8.83 8.81
CA LEU A 320 6.35 -8.67 10.14
C LEU A 320 5.08 -7.81 10.13
N THR A 321 5.01 -6.82 9.24
CA THR A 321 3.80 -6.00 9.07
C THR A 321 2.66 -6.84 8.51
N MET A 322 2.91 -7.65 7.48
CA MET A 322 1.90 -8.55 6.91
C MET A 322 1.41 -9.57 7.95
N MET A 323 2.31 -10.15 8.73
CA MET A 323 1.93 -11.04 9.83
C MET A 323 1.00 -10.34 10.84
N THR A 324 1.34 -9.14 11.27
CA THR A 324 0.61 -8.44 12.33
C THR A 324 -0.72 -7.86 11.86
N PHE A 325 -0.81 -7.41 10.61
CA PHE A 325 -2.00 -6.76 10.05
C PHE A 325 -2.98 -7.74 9.44
N HIS A 326 -2.48 -8.77 8.78
CA HIS A 326 -3.25 -9.64 7.90
C HIS A 326 -3.17 -11.12 8.26
N SER A 327 -2.37 -11.49 9.29
CA SER A 327 -2.03 -12.90 9.57
C SER A 327 -1.47 -13.61 8.32
N SER A 328 -0.74 -12.86 7.51
CA SER A 328 -0.15 -13.28 6.23
C SER A 328 1.38 -13.19 6.28
N MET A 329 2.05 -13.24 5.13
CA MET A 329 3.51 -13.23 5.05
C MET A 329 4.01 -12.77 3.68
N GLU A 330 5.24 -12.29 3.65
CA GLU A 330 6.02 -12.25 2.41
C GLU A 330 6.62 -13.64 2.15
N ARG A 331 6.62 -14.06 0.88
CA ARG A 331 6.91 -15.46 0.53
C ARG A 331 8.25 -15.60 -0.18
N SER A 332 8.96 -16.67 0.14
CA SER A 332 10.12 -17.13 -0.64
C SER A 332 9.68 -17.77 -1.96
N GLU A 333 10.61 -17.96 -2.89
CA GLU A 333 10.32 -18.65 -4.16
C GLU A 333 9.75 -20.06 -3.94
N GLU A 334 10.23 -20.80 -2.94
CA GLU A 334 9.70 -22.12 -2.58
C GLU A 334 8.25 -22.03 -2.07
N GLN A 335 7.94 -21.02 -1.25
CA GLN A 335 6.58 -20.81 -0.74
C GLN A 335 5.63 -20.38 -1.88
N TRP A 336 6.10 -19.53 -2.81
CA TRP A 336 5.36 -19.21 -4.02
C TRP A 336 5.09 -20.46 -4.88
N ALA A 337 6.10 -21.31 -5.09
CA ALA A 337 5.95 -22.55 -5.85
C ALA A 337 4.92 -23.50 -5.22
N LYS A 338 4.94 -23.63 -3.89
CA LYS A 338 3.95 -24.42 -3.14
C LYS A 338 2.55 -23.83 -3.29
N LEU A 339 2.41 -22.51 -3.14
CA LEU A 339 1.12 -21.83 -3.23
C LEU A 339 0.48 -21.98 -4.61
N VAL A 340 1.21 -21.68 -5.68
CA VAL A 340 0.69 -21.77 -7.06
C VAL A 340 0.47 -23.22 -7.48
N GLY A 341 1.32 -24.15 -6.99
CA GLY A 341 1.17 -25.58 -7.22
C GLY A 341 -0.09 -26.17 -6.62
N ALA A 342 -0.58 -25.62 -5.49
CA ALA A 342 -1.82 -26.04 -4.84
C ALA A 342 -3.07 -25.86 -5.73
N VAL A 343 -3.02 -24.98 -6.73
CA VAL A 343 -4.10 -24.73 -7.71
C VAL A 343 -3.79 -25.29 -9.10
N GLY A 344 -2.74 -26.11 -9.24
CA GLY A 344 -2.35 -26.73 -10.51
C GLY A 344 -1.54 -25.85 -11.44
N LEU A 345 -1.11 -24.67 -10.99
CA LEU A 345 -0.25 -23.77 -11.75
C LEU A 345 1.23 -24.12 -11.54
N LYS A 346 2.08 -23.65 -12.45
CA LYS A 346 3.54 -23.76 -12.39
C LYS A 346 4.18 -22.40 -12.54
N ILE A 347 5.24 -22.16 -11.77
CA ILE A 347 6.11 -21.00 -12.01
C ILE A 347 6.89 -21.26 -13.30
N LYS A 348 6.72 -20.39 -14.29
CA LYS A 348 7.48 -20.41 -15.55
C LYS A 348 8.83 -19.70 -15.40
N LYS A 349 8.84 -18.57 -14.72
CA LYS A 349 10.03 -17.77 -14.38
C LYS A 349 9.73 -16.82 -13.22
N VAL A 350 10.79 -16.36 -12.55
CA VAL A 350 10.74 -15.22 -11.63
C VAL A 350 11.60 -14.12 -12.21
N VAL A 351 11.07 -12.89 -12.31
CA VAL A 351 11.76 -11.72 -12.87
C VAL A 351 11.96 -10.69 -11.78
N PRO A 352 13.11 -10.68 -11.08
CA PRO A 352 13.39 -9.64 -10.07
C PRO A 352 13.63 -8.30 -10.77
N TYR A 353 13.08 -7.21 -10.20
CA TYR A 353 13.22 -5.88 -10.80
C TYR A 353 13.62 -4.78 -9.80
N ALA A 354 13.47 -5.02 -8.50
CA ALA A 354 13.89 -4.09 -7.45
C ALA A 354 14.56 -4.87 -6.30
N PRO A 355 15.84 -5.27 -6.46
CA PRO A 355 16.52 -6.15 -5.51
C PRO A 355 16.65 -5.55 -4.10
N GLY A 356 16.70 -4.22 -3.95
CA GLY A 356 16.72 -3.56 -2.63
C GLY A 356 15.39 -3.62 -1.87
N TYR A 357 14.33 -4.15 -2.50
CA TYR A 357 13.01 -4.42 -1.89
C TYR A 357 12.55 -5.84 -2.12
N ASN A 358 13.42 -6.71 -2.66
CA ASN A 358 13.09 -8.08 -3.08
C ASN A 358 11.83 -8.19 -3.97
N LEU A 359 11.50 -7.12 -4.74
CA LEU A 359 10.36 -7.14 -5.64
C LEU A 359 10.69 -7.92 -6.91
N GLY A 360 9.75 -8.77 -7.31
CA GLY A 360 9.84 -9.58 -8.51
C GLY A 360 8.47 -9.95 -9.05
N VAL A 361 8.42 -10.32 -10.31
CA VAL A 361 7.23 -10.89 -10.94
C VAL A 361 7.36 -12.40 -10.97
N VAL A 362 6.51 -13.10 -10.23
CA VAL A 362 6.36 -14.55 -10.30
C VAL A 362 5.39 -14.85 -11.45
N VAL A 363 5.92 -15.35 -12.54
CA VAL A 363 5.16 -15.66 -13.76
C VAL A 363 4.64 -17.07 -13.70
N CYS A 364 3.32 -17.24 -13.67
CA CYS A 364 2.65 -18.51 -13.52
C CYS A 364 1.79 -18.84 -14.75
N GLY A 365 1.63 -20.13 -15.02
CA GLY A 365 0.74 -20.63 -16.07
C GLY A 365 0.41 -22.11 -15.84
N LEU A 366 -0.47 -22.65 -16.69
CA LEU A 366 -0.87 -24.06 -16.70
C LEU A 366 0.28 -25.00 -17.03
#